data_bb0f098a7f35e4f17bb05900d0a73069
#
_entry.id   bb0f098a7f35e4f17bb05900d0a73069
#
_cell.length_a   1.000
_cell.length_b   1.000
_cell.length_c   1.000
_cell.angle_alpha   90.00
_cell.angle_beta   90.00
_cell.angle_gamma   90.00
#
_symmetry.space_group_name_H-M   'P 1'
#
loop_
_entity.id
_entity.type
_entity.pdbx_description
1 polymer ?
#
loop_
_entity_poly.entity_id
_entity_poly.type
_entity_poly.pdbx_seq_one_letter_code
_entity_poly.pdbx_strand_id
1 'polypeptide(L)'
;MHINDAVFLEDLCPKFRLRQWRKSIHRFTGKSCIYCGKPSESIDHVLPRSQGGLSTTENCVPACLSCNGDKSDENALYWYRKQIL
;
A
#
# COMPACT_ATOMS: atom_id res chain seq x y z
N MET A 1 -10.61 -11.75 -16.25
CA MET A 1 -10.03 -11.36 -16.10
C MET A 1 -9.59 -10.65 -15.69
N HIS A 2 -9.30 -10.65 -15.35
CA HIS A 2 -8.86 -10.00 -14.99
C HIS A 2 -7.87 -9.32 -14.81
N ILE A 3 -7.20 -9.61 -14.64
CA ILE A 3 -6.13 -8.86 -14.97
C ILE A 3 -6.19 -7.50 -14.49
N ASN A 4 -7.16 -6.99 -14.58
CA ASN A 4 -7.39 -5.65 -14.22
C ASN A 4 -7.21 -5.35 -12.77
N ASP A 5 -7.12 -6.37 -11.98
CA ASP A 5 -6.88 -6.20 -10.56
C ASP A 5 -5.51 -5.58 -10.30
N ALA A 6 -4.54 -5.87 -11.14
CA ALA A 6 -3.19 -5.32 -10.96
C ALA A 6 -3.11 -3.85 -11.38
N VAL A 7 -4.10 -3.37 -12.09
CA VAL A 7 -4.10 -2.01 -12.63
C VAL A 7 -5.29 -1.21 -12.14
N PHE A 8 -5.71 -1.47 -10.92
CA PHE A 8 -6.83 -0.76 -10.33
C PHE A 8 -6.37 0.64 -9.92
N LEU A 9 -6.88 1.65 -10.59
CA LEU A 9 -6.52 3.03 -10.31
C LEU A 9 -7.56 3.67 -9.40
N GLU A 10 -7.09 4.10 -8.25
CA GLU A 10 -7.92 4.66 -7.20
C GLU A 10 -8.84 5.78 -7.68
N ASP A 11 -8.32 6.68 -8.47
CA ASP A 11 -9.06 7.86 -8.92
C ASP A 11 -10.14 7.56 -9.94
N LEU A 12 -10.13 6.38 -10.53
CA LEU A 12 -11.05 6.02 -11.59
C LEU A 12 -12.12 5.04 -11.16
N CYS A 13 -12.18 4.68 -9.89
CA CYS A 13 -13.05 3.62 -9.43
C CYS A 13 -14.15 4.11 -8.51
N PRO A 14 -15.35 3.47 -8.57
CA PRO A 14 -16.42 3.77 -7.63
C PRO A 14 -15.99 3.49 -6.20
N LYS A 15 -16.56 4.21 -5.25
CA LYS A 15 -16.18 4.07 -3.84
C LYS A 15 -16.26 2.65 -3.31
N PHE A 16 -17.29 1.89 -3.69
CA PHE A 16 -17.41 0.55 -3.15
C PHE A 16 -16.34 -0.39 -3.72
N ARG A 17 -15.94 -0.20 -4.96
CA ARG A 17 -14.85 -0.98 -5.53
C ARG A 17 -13.52 -0.62 -4.89
N LEU A 18 -13.33 0.65 -4.60
CA LEU A 18 -12.15 1.11 -3.90
C LEU A 18 -12.08 0.46 -2.52
N ARG A 19 -13.21 0.39 -1.82
CA ARG A 19 -13.27 -0.24 -0.49
C ARG A 19 -12.93 -1.73 -0.57
N GLN A 20 -13.45 -2.42 -1.60
CA GLN A 20 -13.15 -3.84 -1.79
C GLN A 20 -11.67 -4.05 -2.08
N TRP A 21 -11.10 -3.20 -2.90
CA TRP A 21 -9.68 -3.27 -3.23
C TRP A 21 -8.82 -3.04 -1.98
N ARG A 22 -9.16 -2.05 -1.18
CA ARG A 22 -8.43 -1.77 0.06
C ARG A 22 -8.48 -2.96 1.00
N LYS A 23 -9.64 -3.59 1.11
CA LYS A 23 -9.79 -4.79 1.95
C LYS A 23 -8.89 -5.92 1.45
N SER A 24 -8.78 -6.08 0.13
CA SER A 24 -7.94 -7.13 -0.43
C SER A 24 -6.45 -6.87 -0.13
N ILE A 25 -6.04 -5.61 -0.17
CA ILE A 25 -4.66 -5.26 0.17
C ILE A 25 -4.37 -5.63 1.64
N HIS A 26 -5.27 -5.29 2.56
CA HIS A 26 -5.07 -5.62 3.96
C HIS A 26 -5.06 -7.14 4.21
N ARG A 27 -5.89 -7.89 3.49
CA ARG A 27 -5.93 -9.34 3.63
C ARG A 27 -4.66 -10.03 3.14
N PHE A 28 -3.90 -9.37 2.30
CA PHE A 28 -2.67 -9.92 1.73
C PHE A 28 -1.70 -10.39 2.82
N THR A 29 -1.61 -9.66 3.93
CA THR A 29 -0.73 -10.02 5.03
C THR A 29 -1.51 -10.42 6.28
N GLY A 30 -2.77 -10.84 6.15
CA GLY A 30 -3.60 -11.16 7.31
C GLY A 30 -3.89 -9.93 8.17
N LYS A 31 -4.03 -8.79 7.53
CA LYS A 31 -4.29 -7.50 8.17
C LYS A 31 -3.12 -6.99 9.02
N SER A 32 -1.91 -7.43 8.69
CA SER A 32 -0.71 -6.98 9.37
C SER A 32 0.09 -6.01 8.50
N CYS A 33 0.72 -5.03 9.14
CA CYS A 33 1.61 -4.10 8.45
C CYS A 33 2.77 -4.88 7.85
N ILE A 34 3.08 -4.63 6.58
CA ILE A 34 4.14 -5.32 5.87
C ILE A 34 5.52 -4.97 6.44
N TYR A 35 5.65 -3.84 7.11
CA TYR A 35 6.95 -3.38 7.63
C TYR A 35 7.24 -3.83 9.05
N CYS A 36 6.24 -3.81 9.94
CA CYS A 36 6.49 -4.08 11.36
C CYS A 36 5.64 -5.21 11.96
N GLY A 37 4.67 -5.71 11.22
CA GLY A 37 3.82 -6.80 11.70
C GLY A 37 2.66 -6.40 12.60
N LYS A 38 2.56 -5.15 12.99
CA LYS A 38 1.42 -4.67 13.77
C LYS A 38 0.18 -4.58 12.89
N PRO A 39 -1.02 -4.45 13.45
CA PRO A 39 -2.22 -4.36 12.62
C PRO A 39 -2.14 -3.26 11.59
N SER A 40 -2.53 -3.55 10.35
CA SER A 40 -2.49 -2.57 9.26
C SER A 40 -3.77 -1.74 9.28
N GLU A 41 -3.61 -0.44 9.15
CA GLU A 41 -4.71 0.52 9.19
C GLU A 41 -4.75 1.38 7.94
N SER A 42 -3.73 1.32 7.12
CA SER A 42 -3.63 2.16 5.93
C SER A 42 -2.94 1.40 4.81
N ILE A 43 -2.90 2.01 3.65
CA ILE A 43 -2.25 1.45 2.48
C ILE A 43 -1.11 2.38 2.09
N ASP A 44 0.06 1.80 1.89
CA ASP A 44 1.24 2.55 1.50
C ASP A 44 1.60 2.24 0.05
N HIS A 45 2.07 3.25 -0.66
CA HIS A 45 2.59 3.11 -2.01
C HIS A 45 4.09 2.87 -1.93
N VAL A 46 4.56 1.72 -2.42
CA VAL A 46 5.99 1.38 -2.40
C VAL A 46 6.78 2.46 -3.12
N LEU A 47 6.36 2.81 -4.33
CA LEU A 47 6.83 4.01 -5.00
C LEU A 47 5.79 5.08 -4.72
N PRO A 48 6.14 6.18 -4.03
CA PRO A 48 5.17 7.21 -3.67
C PRO A 48 4.45 7.82 -4.86
N ARG A 49 3.20 8.24 -4.65
CA ARG A 49 2.43 8.90 -5.70
C ARG A 49 3.13 10.16 -6.19
N SER A 50 3.80 10.88 -5.30
CA SER A 50 4.56 12.08 -5.65
C SER A 50 5.73 11.78 -6.59
N GLN A 51 6.15 10.52 -6.67
CA GLN A 51 7.24 10.10 -7.52
C GLN A 51 6.75 9.25 -8.69
N GLY A 52 5.47 9.35 -9.00
CA GLY A 52 4.89 8.63 -10.13
C GLY A 52 4.31 7.25 -9.79
N GLY A 53 4.23 6.91 -8.52
CA GLY A 53 3.66 5.63 -8.11
C GLY A 53 2.16 5.57 -8.35
N LEU A 54 1.69 4.44 -8.85
CA LEU A 54 0.27 4.23 -9.14
C LEU A 54 -0.42 3.48 -8.01
N SER A 55 -1.72 3.67 -7.89
CA SER A 55 -2.53 2.93 -6.93
C SER A 55 -2.93 1.59 -7.53
N THR A 56 -1.97 0.69 -7.61
CA THR A 56 -2.16 -0.65 -8.16
C THR A 56 -1.83 -1.68 -7.09
N THR A 57 -2.33 -2.89 -7.27
CA THR A 57 -2.04 -4.00 -6.35
C THR A 57 -0.55 -4.27 -6.27
N GLU A 58 0.17 -4.03 -7.35
CA GLU A 58 1.62 -4.28 -7.39
C GLU A 58 2.44 -3.22 -6.65
N ASN A 59 1.87 -2.05 -6.46
CA ASN A 59 2.59 -0.95 -5.83
C ASN A 59 2.04 -0.57 -4.46
N CYS A 60 1.00 -1.24 -3.98
CA CYS A 60 0.38 -0.90 -2.72
C CYS A 60 0.46 -2.04 -1.72
N VAL A 61 0.77 -1.72 -0.49
CA VAL A 61 0.94 -2.70 0.58
C VAL A 61 0.22 -2.22 1.83
N PRO A 62 -0.21 -3.17 2.69
CA PRO A 62 -0.84 -2.79 3.94
C PRO A 62 0.21 -2.26 4.91
N ALA A 63 -0.10 -1.19 5.61
CA ALA A 63 0.82 -0.59 6.55
C ALA A 63 0.07 -0.01 7.74
N CYS A 64 0.73 0.03 8.90
CA CYS A 64 0.15 0.72 10.05
C CYS A 64 0.37 2.23 9.88
N LEU A 65 -0.42 3.02 10.59
CA LEU A 65 -0.32 4.47 10.47
C LEU A 65 1.06 4.99 10.89
N SER A 66 1.65 4.35 11.88
CA SER A 66 2.95 4.75 12.38
C SER A 66 4.04 4.58 11.32
N CYS A 67 4.13 3.41 10.70
CA CYS A 67 5.12 3.17 9.65
C CYS A 67 4.85 4.02 8.42
N ASN A 68 3.59 4.17 8.04
CA ASN A 68 3.23 4.95 6.88
C ASN A 68 3.58 6.43 7.08
N GLY A 69 3.29 6.97 8.25
CA GLY A 69 3.65 8.35 8.59
C GLY A 69 5.15 8.56 8.66
N ASP A 70 5.87 7.61 9.23
CA ASP A 70 7.32 7.71 9.36
C ASP A 70 8.00 7.62 8.00
N LYS A 71 7.50 6.74 7.13
CA LYS A 71 8.04 6.61 5.78
C LYS A 71 7.71 7.83 4.91
N SER A 72 6.54 8.40 5.10
CA SER A 72 6.05 9.55 4.34
C SER A 72 6.16 9.27 2.83
N ASP A 73 6.78 10.13 2.04
CA ASP A 73 6.89 9.95 0.60
C ASP A 73 8.26 9.38 0.16
N GLU A 74 8.96 8.73 1.07
CA GLU A 74 10.18 8.03 0.70
C GLU A 74 9.83 6.74 -0.04
N ASN A 75 10.70 6.31 -0.93
CA ASN A 75 10.56 5.00 -1.56
C ASN A 75 10.69 3.94 -0.47
N ALA A 76 9.80 2.95 -0.47
CA ALA A 76 9.75 1.94 0.58
C ALA A 76 11.06 1.18 0.72
N LEU A 77 11.74 0.91 -0.39
CA LEU A 77 12.99 0.17 -0.35
C LEU A 77 14.07 0.93 0.41
N TYR A 78 14.16 2.23 0.19
CA TYR A 78 15.12 3.05 0.90
C TYR A 78 14.76 3.20 2.35
N TRP A 79 13.50 3.46 2.65
CA TRP A 79 13.06 3.65 4.02
C TRP A 79 13.25 2.39 4.85
N TYR A 80 12.80 1.25 4.32
CA TYR A 80 12.90 -0.02 5.05
C TYR A 80 14.36 -0.42 5.27
N ARG A 81 15.19 -0.18 4.28
CA ARG A 81 16.61 -0.49 4.38
C ARG A 81 17.26 0.27 5.53
N LYS A 82 16.88 1.52 5.75
CA LYS A 82 17.41 2.31 6.87
C LYS A 82 17.00 1.74 8.23
N GLN A 83 15.83 1.09 8.29
CA GLN A 83 15.33 0.54 9.54
C GLN A 83 16.12 -0.70 9.98
N ILE A 84 16.65 -1.45 9.04
CA ILE A 84 17.33 -2.71 9.35
C ILE A 84 18.85 -2.58 9.36
N LEU A 85 19.37 -1.44 9.00
CA LEU A 85 20.81 -1.17 9.10
C LEU A 85 21.12 -0.47 10.40
#